data_59fc40c0ad58e0e997ea91e6d2d302d6
#
_entry.id   59fc40c0ad58e0e997ea91e6d2d302d6
#
_cell.length_a   1.000
_cell.length_b   1.000
_cell.length_c   1.000
_cell.angle_alpha   90.00
_cell.angle_beta   90.00
_cell.angle_gamma   90.00
#
_symmetry.space_group_name_H-M   'P 1'
#
loop_
_entity.id
_entity.type
_entity.pdbx_description
1 polymer ?
#
loop_
_entity_poly.entity_id
_entity_poly.type
_entity_poly.pdbx_seq_one_letter_code
_entity_poly.pdbx_strand_id
1 'polypeptide(L)'
;MQLHPIRYRFTFPAALVLSAAALLPLGASAQTMAWVSSEKDNALTVVNLKDQKVEGTIATCKRPRHMQLTPDRKQLLVACGGDNAADVIDVASRKSVGRIPLGEAPEAFDISPDGKTLYVSNEDEGELAIIDIPSKKIVGEVKIGKEPEGVKVSNDGKTVYVTSEVASMVHVIDTATRKIVKNIAVGKRPRRMALTPDGAELWVTNELGASVSIISTKDMKVIVIIKFAVKGARATDITPVGLVMSRDGKRAFVGLGRVNHVAFVDVAKREVTQQVLAGKRAWNLALTKDESQLLVVNGLSDDMTIIDVATAKAVKTVPVGRVPYGVVVID
;
A
#
# COMPACT_ATOMS: atom_id res chain seq x y z
N MET A 1 -72.20 -69.11 30.95
CA MET A 1 -72.18 -68.21 29.79
C MET A 1 -71.10 -67.18 30.10
N GLN A 2 -69.86 -67.50 29.70
CA GLN A 2 -68.72 -66.66 30.04
C GLN A 2 -68.27 -65.99 28.76
N LEU A 3 -68.27 -64.63 28.71
CA LEU A 3 -67.79 -63.81 27.63
C LEU A 3 -66.30 -63.52 27.79
N HIS A 4 -65.46 -63.90 26.82
CA HIS A 4 -64.05 -63.57 26.77
C HIS A 4 -63.87 -62.21 26.08
N PRO A 5 -62.97 -61.33 26.54
CA PRO A 5 -62.68 -60.08 25.87
C PRO A 5 -61.56 -60.29 24.83
N ILE A 6 -61.80 -59.81 23.60
CA ILE A 6 -60.87 -59.74 22.51
C ILE A 6 -59.89 -58.58 22.74
N ARG A 7 -58.57 -58.89 22.82
CA ARG A 7 -57.49 -57.89 22.85
C ARG A 7 -56.99 -57.59 21.45
N TYR A 8 -57.19 -56.39 20.98
CA TYR A 8 -56.54 -55.86 19.78
C TYR A 8 -55.13 -55.38 20.12
N ARG A 9 -54.12 -55.91 19.44
CA ARG A 9 -52.76 -55.40 19.48
C ARG A 9 -52.59 -54.42 18.30
N PHE A 10 -52.42 -53.15 18.62
CA PHE A 10 -51.97 -52.14 17.66
C PHE A 10 -50.44 -52.16 17.59
N THR A 11 -49.88 -52.52 16.43
CA THR A 11 -48.47 -52.37 16.09
C THR A 11 -48.32 -51.01 15.38
N PHE A 12 -47.58 -50.08 16.02
CA PHE A 12 -47.17 -48.83 15.39
C PHE A 12 -45.88 -49.08 14.62
N PRO A 13 -45.76 -48.63 13.34
CA PRO A 13 -44.52 -48.67 12.63
C PRO A 13 -43.58 -47.59 13.18
N ALA A 14 -42.35 -47.97 13.54
CA ALA A 14 -41.29 -47.04 13.93
C ALA A 14 -40.87 -46.19 12.71
N ALA A 15 -41.21 -44.90 12.71
CA ALA A 15 -40.71 -43.95 11.71
C ALA A 15 -39.24 -43.66 11.97
N LEU A 16 -38.40 -44.09 11.04
CA LEU A 16 -36.96 -43.80 11.02
C LEU A 16 -36.80 -42.32 10.62
N VAL A 17 -36.51 -41.45 11.56
CA VAL A 17 -36.14 -40.06 11.28
C VAL A 17 -34.67 -40.05 10.85
N LEU A 18 -34.41 -39.97 9.56
CA LEU A 18 -33.10 -39.67 9.02
C LEU A 18 -32.82 -38.16 9.26
N SER A 19 -31.99 -37.89 10.25
CA SER A 19 -31.41 -36.55 10.43
C SER A 19 -30.37 -36.30 9.33
N ALA A 20 -30.76 -35.52 8.33
CA ALA A 20 -29.81 -34.97 7.36
C ALA A 20 -28.98 -33.90 8.06
N ALA A 21 -27.80 -34.25 8.51
CA ALA A 21 -26.80 -33.27 8.95
C ALA A 21 -26.40 -32.40 7.72
N ALA A 22 -26.93 -31.19 7.65
CA ALA A 22 -26.47 -30.19 6.68
C ALA A 22 -25.00 -29.85 7.01
N LEU A 23 -24.08 -30.39 6.24
CA LEU A 23 -22.71 -29.93 6.17
C LEU A 23 -22.73 -28.49 5.65
N LEU A 24 -22.71 -27.52 6.56
CA LEU A 24 -22.42 -26.13 6.22
C LEU A 24 -21.01 -26.14 5.58
N PRO A 25 -20.83 -25.55 4.39
CA PRO A 25 -19.49 -25.42 3.85
C PRO A 25 -18.68 -24.62 4.86
N LEU A 26 -17.58 -25.21 5.35
CA LEU A 26 -16.54 -24.46 6.04
C LEU A 26 -16.16 -23.32 5.09
N GLY A 27 -16.52 -22.09 5.45
CA GLY A 27 -16.14 -20.91 4.68
C GLY A 27 -14.65 -20.95 4.43
N ALA A 28 -14.25 -21.06 3.17
CA ALA A 28 -12.87 -20.93 2.78
C ALA A 28 -12.40 -19.57 3.31
N SER A 29 -11.57 -19.57 4.34
CA SER A 29 -10.91 -18.35 4.81
C SER A 29 -10.23 -17.75 3.58
N ALA A 30 -10.62 -16.54 3.22
CA ALA A 30 -9.98 -15.84 2.11
C ALA A 30 -8.46 -15.84 2.37
N GLN A 31 -7.71 -16.35 1.39
CA GLN A 31 -6.26 -16.44 1.52
C GLN A 31 -5.68 -15.04 1.36
N THR A 32 -4.89 -14.60 2.33
CA THR A 32 -4.20 -13.31 2.24
C THR A 32 -3.12 -13.39 1.16
N MET A 33 -3.21 -12.51 0.18
CA MET A 33 -2.30 -12.43 -0.96
C MET A 33 -1.51 -11.13 -0.94
N ALA A 34 -0.30 -11.16 -1.46
CA ALA A 34 0.42 -9.95 -1.86
C ALA A 34 0.41 -9.85 -3.40
N TRP A 35 0.03 -8.69 -3.91
CA TRP A 35 0.16 -8.39 -5.33
C TRP A 35 1.29 -7.38 -5.49
N VAL A 36 2.26 -7.74 -6.33
CA VAL A 36 3.50 -6.97 -6.53
C VAL A 36 3.59 -6.48 -7.97
N SER A 37 3.69 -5.18 -8.19
CA SER A 37 3.91 -4.62 -9.53
C SER A 37 5.36 -4.80 -9.97
N SER A 38 5.54 -5.22 -11.24
CA SER A 38 6.85 -5.51 -11.85
C SER A 38 7.03 -4.66 -13.10
N GLU A 39 7.82 -3.57 -12.98
CA GLU A 39 7.94 -2.56 -14.03
C GLU A 39 8.38 -3.11 -15.38
N LYS A 40 9.27 -4.09 -15.39
CA LYS A 40 9.87 -4.65 -16.61
C LYS A 40 9.07 -5.82 -17.21
N ASP A 41 8.11 -6.36 -16.46
CA ASP A 41 7.31 -7.49 -16.92
C ASP A 41 5.89 -7.08 -17.32
N ASN A 42 5.50 -5.83 -17.08
CA ASN A 42 4.15 -5.33 -17.36
C ASN A 42 3.06 -6.22 -16.72
N ALA A 43 3.32 -6.67 -15.50
CA ALA A 43 2.48 -7.62 -14.80
C ALA A 43 2.49 -7.36 -13.28
N LEU A 44 1.48 -7.90 -12.61
CA LEU A 44 1.48 -8.06 -11.17
C LEU A 44 1.79 -9.51 -10.84
N THR A 45 2.73 -9.76 -9.93
CA THR A 45 2.99 -11.08 -9.38
C THR A 45 2.08 -11.28 -8.16
N VAL A 46 1.36 -12.40 -8.13
CA VAL A 46 0.47 -12.80 -7.03
C VAL A 46 1.21 -13.79 -6.14
N VAL A 47 1.39 -13.42 -4.88
CA VAL A 47 2.07 -14.25 -3.87
C VAL A 47 1.07 -14.63 -2.78
N ASN A 48 0.93 -15.93 -2.54
CA ASN A 48 0.20 -16.47 -1.40
C ASN A 48 1.04 -16.29 -0.14
N LEU A 49 0.55 -15.53 0.84
CA LEU A 49 1.32 -15.23 2.05
C LEU A 49 1.31 -16.38 3.07
N LYS A 50 0.33 -17.27 3.03
CA LYS A 50 0.29 -18.48 3.87
C LYS A 50 1.38 -19.48 3.46
N ASP A 51 1.47 -19.75 2.17
CA ASP A 51 2.42 -20.71 1.62
C ASP A 51 3.76 -20.06 1.23
N GLN A 52 3.80 -18.73 1.21
CA GLN A 52 4.95 -17.91 0.83
C GLN A 52 5.50 -18.26 -0.55
N LYS A 53 4.58 -18.43 -1.51
CA LYS A 53 4.87 -18.85 -2.89
C LYS A 53 4.11 -18.00 -3.90
N VAL A 54 4.69 -17.87 -5.09
CA VAL A 54 3.99 -17.28 -6.23
C VAL A 54 2.90 -18.23 -6.71
N GLU A 55 1.68 -17.72 -6.85
CA GLU A 55 0.54 -18.43 -7.42
C GLU A 55 0.37 -18.17 -8.92
N GLY A 56 0.81 -17.01 -9.39
CA GLY A 56 0.64 -16.62 -10.79
C GLY A 56 0.92 -15.15 -11.02
N THR A 57 0.53 -14.70 -12.20
CA THR A 57 0.68 -13.30 -12.62
C THR A 57 -0.62 -12.78 -13.19
N ILE A 58 -0.84 -11.47 -13.08
CA ILE A 58 -1.93 -10.74 -13.71
C ILE A 58 -1.29 -9.78 -14.71
N ALA A 59 -1.60 -9.96 -16.01
CA ALA A 59 -1.15 -9.03 -17.02
C ALA A 59 -1.79 -7.66 -16.78
N THR A 60 -1.00 -6.59 -16.89
CA THR A 60 -1.46 -5.22 -16.73
C THR A 60 -0.82 -4.32 -17.80
N CYS A 61 -0.77 -3.06 -17.57
CA CYS A 61 -0.26 -2.02 -18.46
C CYS A 61 1.27 -1.94 -18.49
N LYS A 62 1.81 -1.05 -19.33
CA LYS A 62 3.25 -0.83 -19.44
C LYS A 62 3.80 -0.07 -18.24
N ARG A 63 4.90 -0.56 -17.66
CA ARG A 63 5.61 0.04 -16.53
C ARG A 63 4.69 0.24 -15.32
N PRO A 64 4.08 -0.84 -14.77
CA PRO A 64 3.24 -0.74 -13.58
C PRO A 64 4.08 -0.36 -12.35
N ARG A 65 3.65 0.67 -11.63
CA ARG A 65 4.36 1.26 -10.49
C ARG A 65 3.50 1.28 -9.23
N HIS A 66 3.07 2.46 -8.83
CA HIS A 66 2.24 2.63 -7.64
C HIS A 66 0.90 1.92 -7.79
N MET A 67 0.43 1.35 -6.68
CA MET A 67 -0.84 0.62 -6.62
C MET A 67 -1.60 0.96 -5.36
N GLN A 68 -2.91 1.07 -5.46
CA GLN A 68 -3.78 1.29 -4.32
C GLN A 68 -5.14 0.66 -4.54
N LEU A 69 -5.69 0.02 -3.50
CA LEU A 69 -7.07 -0.47 -3.50
C LEU A 69 -8.05 0.70 -3.38
N THR A 70 -9.19 0.58 -4.06
CA THR A 70 -10.34 1.44 -3.78
C THR A 70 -10.80 1.27 -2.33
N PRO A 71 -11.46 2.27 -1.70
CA PRO A 71 -11.90 2.16 -0.31
C PRO A 71 -12.80 0.95 -0.03
N ASP A 72 -13.60 0.50 -1.00
CA ASP A 72 -14.42 -0.71 -0.92
C ASP A 72 -13.64 -2.02 -1.15
N ARG A 73 -12.33 -1.91 -1.47
CA ARG A 73 -11.38 -3.00 -1.74
C ARG A 73 -11.77 -3.92 -2.91
N LYS A 74 -12.71 -3.52 -3.76
CA LYS A 74 -13.15 -4.33 -4.91
C LYS A 74 -12.25 -4.16 -6.13
N GLN A 75 -11.58 -3.03 -6.24
CA GLN A 75 -10.70 -2.72 -7.37
C GLN A 75 -9.31 -2.31 -6.88
N LEU A 76 -8.31 -2.68 -7.67
CA LEU A 76 -6.95 -2.19 -7.54
C LEU A 76 -6.65 -1.25 -8.70
N LEU A 77 -6.25 -0.03 -8.38
CA LEU A 77 -5.71 0.91 -9.35
C LEU A 77 -4.20 0.73 -9.44
N VAL A 78 -3.68 0.65 -10.65
CA VAL A 78 -2.25 0.46 -10.95
C VAL A 78 -1.77 1.59 -11.86
N ALA A 79 -0.88 2.45 -11.38
CA ALA A 79 -0.27 3.49 -12.21
C ALA A 79 0.64 2.87 -13.28
N CYS A 80 0.42 3.25 -14.52
CA CYS A 80 1.08 2.72 -15.71
C CYS A 80 1.92 3.83 -16.35
N GLY A 81 3.15 3.98 -15.89
CA GLY A 81 4.05 5.05 -16.36
C GLY A 81 4.39 5.01 -17.85
N GLY A 82 4.17 3.88 -18.52
CA GLY A 82 4.37 3.76 -19.96
C GLY A 82 3.11 3.90 -20.82
N ASP A 83 1.93 3.99 -20.19
CA ASP A 83 0.63 4.13 -20.86
C ASP A 83 -0.13 5.39 -20.42
N ASN A 84 0.44 6.21 -19.51
CA ASN A 84 -0.16 7.44 -19.01
C ASN A 84 -1.59 7.26 -18.42
N ALA A 85 -1.82 6.11 -17.81
CA ALA A 85 -3.13 5.72 -17.29
C ALA A 85 -3.01 4.88 -16.02
N ALA A 86 -4.08 4.79 -15.24
CA ALA A 86 -4.25 3.71 -14.29
C ALA A 86 -5.00 2.55 -14.94
N ASP A 87 -4.48 1.33 -14.78
CA ASP A 87 -5.23 0.12 -15.05
C ASP A 87 -6.13 -0.19 -13.84
N VAL A 88 -7.40 -0.48 -14.10
CA VAL A 88 -8.38 -0.82 -13.06
C VAL A 88 -8.57 -2.32 -13.05
N ILE A 89 -8.09 -2.99 -12.03
CA ILE A 89 -8.16 -4.44 -11.91
C ILE A 89 -9.25 -4.80 -10.89
N ASP A 90 -10.21 -5.60 -11.31
CA ASP A 90 -11.18 -6.21 -10.40
C ASP A 90 -10.50 -7.30 -9.57
N VAL A 91 -10.58 -7.14 -8.24
CA VAL A 91 -9.86 -8.00 -7.30
C VAL A 91 -10.37 -9.46 -7.35
N ALA A 92 -11.68 -9.64 -7.48
CA ALA A 92 -12.29 -10.98 -7.46
C ALA A 92 -11.95 -11.80 -8.72
N SER A 93 -12.06 -11.19 -9.90
CA SER A 93 -11.77 -11.86 -11.18
C SER A 93 -10.29 -11.83 -11.57
N ARG A 94 -9.47 -10.97 -10.91
CA ARG A 94 -8.05 -10.72 -11.25
C ARG A 94 -7.87 -10.26 -12.70
N LYS A 95 -8.81 -9.47 -13.23
CA LYS A 95 -8.79 -8.98 -14.62
C LYS A 95 -8.87 -7.47 -14.67
N SER A 96 -8.22 -6.89 -15.67
CA SER A 96 -8.42 -5.49 -16.04
C SER A 96 -9.87 -5.29 -16.50
N VAL A 97 -10.55 -4.30 -15.91
CA VAL A 97 -11.94 -3.93 -16.22
C VAL A 97 -12.05 -2.53 -16.80
N GLY A 98 -10.94 -1.85 -16.99
CA GLY A 98 -10.91 -0.54 -17.61
C GLY A 98 -9.66 0.26 -17.29
N ARG A 99 -9.59 1.48 -17.83
CA ARG A 99 -8.48 2.41 -17.61
C ARG A 99 -8.99 3.79 -17.26
N ILE A 100 -8.17 4.53 -16.51
CA ILE A 100 -8.40 5.94 -16.14
C ILE A 100 -7.18 6.72 -16.63
N PRO A 101 -7.33 7.74 -17.50
CA PRO A 101 -6.24 8.62 -17.90
C PRO A 101 -5.65 9.33 -16.67
N LEU A 102 -4.32 9.39 -16.55
CA LEU A 102 -3.62 10.00 -15.40
C LEU A 102 -2.84 11.27 -15.74
N GLY A 103 -2.61 11.58 -17.00
CA GLY A 103 -1.62 12.59 -17.45
C GLY A 103 -0.29 11.93 -17.80
N GLU A 104 0.74 12.70 -18.12
CA GLU A 104 2.02 12.19 -18.60
C GLU A 104 2.95 11.79 -17.43
N ALA A 105 3.65 10.68 -17.60
CA ALA A 105 4.61 10.13 -16.65
C ALA A 105 4.09 10.07 -15.19
N PRO A 106 2.94 9.39 -14.92
CA PRO A 106 2.39 9.28 -13.57
C PRO A 106 3.32 8.45 -12.66
N GLU A 107 3.69 9.03 -11.51
CA GLU A 107 4.58 8.39 -10.52
C GLU A 107 3.81 7.77 -9.37
N ALA A 108 2.98 8.54 -8.70
CA ALA A 108 2.17 8.09 -7.59
C ALA A 108 0.82 8.78 -7.57
N PHE A 109 -0.10 8.18 -6.85
CA PHE A 109 -1.42 8.75 -6.60
C PHE A 109 -1.92 8.40 -5.21
N ASP A 110 -2.93 9.12 -4.75
CA ASP A 110 -3.74 8.75 -3.60
C ASP A 110 -5.22 9.01 -3.90
N ILE A 111 -6.10 8.19 -3.35
CA ILE A 111 -7.54 8.24 -3.56
C ILE A 111 -8.16 9.02 -2.40
N SER A 112 -9.11 9.91 -2.69
CA SER A 112 -9.89 10.58 -1.66
C SER A 112 -10.62 9.57 -0.77
N PRO A 113 -10.87 9.88 0.52
CA PRO A 113 -11.52 8.95 1.45
C PRO A 113 -12.92 8.47 0.99
N ASP A 114 -13.62 9.27 0.20
CA ASP A 114 -14.92 8.93 -0.39
C ASP A 114 -14.83 8.07 -1.67
N GLY A 115 -13.60 7.80 -2.15
CA GLY A 115 -13.34 6.98 -3.33
C GLY A 115 -13.67 7.64 -4.66
N LYS A 116 -13.95 8.95 -4.70
CA LYS A 116 -14.42 9.62 -5.92
C LYS A 116 -13.35 10.39 -6.67
N THR A 117 -12.29 10.81 -5.99
CA THR A 117 -11.23 11.63 -6.59
C THR A 117 -9.89 10.94 -6.48
N LEU A 118 -9.14 10.97 -7.56
CA LEU A 118 -7.76 10.50 -7.63
C LEU A 118 -6.85 11.71 -7.81
N TYR A 119 -5.82 11.81 -6.98
CA TYR A 119 -4.79 12.84 -7.06
C TYR A 119 -3.49 12.20 -7.50
N VAL A 120 -2.92 12.66 -8.63
CA VAL A 120 -1.80 12.00 -9.31
C VAL A 120 -0.64 12.97 -9.50
N SER A 121 0.56 12.58 -9.12
CA SER A 121 1.78 13.31 -9.46
C SER A 121 2.25 12.93 -10.87
N ASN A 122 2.38 13.92 -11.75
CA ASN A 122 2.86 13.80 -13.12
C ASN A 122 4.23 14.44 -13.23
N GLU A 123 5.27 13.59 -13.37
CA GLU A 123 6.66 14.01 -13.25
C GLU A 123 7.06 14.99 -14.35
N ASP A 124 6.78 14.65 -15.61
CA ASP A 124 7.20 15.44 -16.78
C ASP A 124 6.47 16.78 -16.87
N GLU A 125 5.19 16.83 -16.49
CA GLU A 125 4.37 18.05 -16.51
C GLU A 125 4.58 18.93 -15.30
N GLY A 126 5.20 18.38 -14.24
CA GLY A 126 5.46 19.09 -12.99
C GLY A 126 4.19 19.49 -12.27
N GLU A 127 3.17 18.62 -12.25
CA GLU A 127 1.86 18.95 -11.72
C GLU A 127 1.21 17.82 -10.91
N LEU A 128 0.20 18.18 -10.14
CA LEU A 128 -0.78 17.28 -9.56
C LEU A 128 -2.04 17.30 -10.43
N ALA A 129 -2.36 16.19 -11.09
CA ALA A 129 -3.64 16.03 -11.77
C ALA A 129 -4.72 15.61 -10.76
N ILE A 130 -5.93 16.14 -10.95
CA ILE A 130 -7.13 15.83 -10.15
C ILE A 130 -8.13 15.16 -11.07
N ILE A 131 -8.48 13.91 -10.77
CA ILE A 131 -9.28 13.07 -11.66
C ILE A 131 -10.55 12.64 -10.92
N ASP A 132 -11.68 12.82 -11.57
CA ASP A 132 -12.97 12.27 -11.13
C ASP A 132 -13.03 10.80 -11.56
N ILE A 133 -13.00 9.90 -10.57
CA ILE A 133 -12.97 8.44 -10.81
C ILE A 133 -14.24 7.96 -11.54
N PRO A 134 -15.48 8.35 -11.16
CA PRO A 134 -16.66 7.92 -11.86
C PRO A 134 -16.71 8.28 -13.35
N SER A 135 -16.36 9.51 -13.69
CA SER A 135 -16.35 9.96 -15.10
C SER A 135 -15.06 9.64 -15.84
N LYS A 136 -13.99 9.23 -15.11
CA LYS A 136 -12.64 8.96 -15.63
C LYS A 136 -12.03 10.17 -16.36
N LYS A 137 -12.30 11.38 -15.86
CA LYS A 137 -11.83 12.63 -16.50
C LYS A 137 -10.90 13.40 -15.57
N ILE A 138 -9.87 14.00 -16.14
CA ILE A 138 -9.07 15.04 -15.46
C ILE A 138 -10.00 16.26 -15.31
N VAL A 139 -10.23 16.70 -14.08
CA VAL A 139 -11.14 17.79 -13.71
C VAL A 139 -10.40 18.99 -13.13
N GLY A 140 -9.08 18.92 -13.04
CA GLY A 140 -8.23 20.02 -12.59
C GLY A 140 -6.78 19.61 -12.50
N GLU A 141 -5.93 20.62 -12.43
CA GLU A 141 -4.48 20.50 -12.35
C GLU A 141 -3.93 21.56 -11.39
N VAL A 142 -2.85 21.22 -10.67
CA VAL A 142 -2.14 22.16 -9.81
C VAL A 142 -0.65 22.09 -10.15
N LYS A 143 -0.05 23.19 -10.57
CA LYS A 143 1.40 23.24 -10.86
C LYS A 143 2.18 23.15 -9.55
N ILE A 144 3.03 22.11 -9.46
CA ILE A 144 3.84 21.78 -8.28
C ILE A 144 5.29 22.22 -8.48
N GLY A 145 5.81 22.12 -9.68
CA GLY A 145 7.21 22.28 -10.01
C GLY A 145 7.84 20.95 -10.45
N LYS A 146 9.17 20.94 -10.59
CA LYS A 146 9.87 19.80 -11.17
C LYS A 146 9.86 18.57 -10.26
N GLU A 147 9.65 17.42 -10.88
CA GLU A 147 9.70 16.08 -10.27
C GLU A 147 8.78 15.94 -9.03
N PRO A 148 7.45 16.13 -9.19
CA PRO A 148 6.50 15.73 -8.15
C PRO A 148 6.48 14.20 -8.04
N GLU A 149 6.50 13.68 -6.81
CA GLU A 149 6.67 12.23 -6.62
C GLU A 149 5.56 11.64 -5.74
N GLY A 150 5.64 11.79 -4.44
CA GLY A 150 4.66 11.24 -3.50
C GLY A 150 3.41 12.09 -3.41
N VAL A 151 2.26 11.45 -3.30
CA VAL A 151 0.96 12.09 -3.05
C VAL A 151 0.35 11.46 -1.79
N LYS A 152 -0.24 12.29 -0.92
CA LYS A 152 -0.99 11.81 0.25
C LYS A 152 -2.18 12.71 0.53
N VAL A 153 -3.37 12.12 0.60
CA VAL A 153 -4.60 12.81 0.98
C VAL A 153 -4.78 12.72 2.49
N SER A 154 -5.22 13.82 3.12
CA SER A 154 -5.57 13.83 4.55
C SER A 154 -6.77 12.94 4.84
N ASN A 155 -6.88 12.45 6.10
CA ASN A 155 -7.96 11.55 6.51
C ASN A 155 -9.37 12.15 6.33
N ASP A 156 -9.49 13.47 6.36
CA ASP A 156 -10.75 14.20 6.14
C ASP A 156 -10.99 14.60 4.67
N GLY A 157 -10.02 14.30 3.78
CA GLY A 157 -10.09 14.60 2.36
C GLY A 157 -9.93 16.08 1.99
N LYS A 158 -9.64 16.96 2.95
CA LYS A 158 -9.58 18.42 2.68
C LYS A 158 -8.23 18.91 2.22
N THR A 159 -7.19 18.11 2.39
CA THR A 159 -5.81 18.49 2.08
C THR A 159 -5.13 17.39 1.27
N VAL A 160 -4.36 17.78 0.27
CA VAL A 160 -3.43 16.88 -0.45
C VAL A 160 -2.02 17.39 -0.22
N TYR A 161 -1.14 16.48 0.14
CA TYR A 161 0.29 16.70 0.27
C TYR A 161 1.00 16.10 -0.94
N VAL A 162 1.91 16.87 -1.55
CA VAL A 162 2.71 16.42 -2.70
C VAL A 162 4.17 16.73 -2.44
N THR A 163 5.04 15.73 -2.58
CA THR A 163 6.49 15.95 -2.53
C THR A 163 7.01 16.45 -3.86
N SER A 164 7.96 17.39 -3.86
CA SER A 164 8.75 17.81 -5.02
C SER A 164 10.22 17.49 -4.74
N GLU A 165 10.78 16.59 -5.54
CA GLU A 165 12.15 16.09 -5.34
C GLU A 165 13.19 17.20 -5.48
N VAL A 166 13.12 17.95 -6.58
CA VAL A 166 14.07 19.03 -6.90
C VAL A 166 13.99 20.17 -5.90
N ALA A 167 12.76 20.55 -5.53
CA ALA A 167 12.56 21.66 -4.59
C ALA A 167 12.85 21.27 -3.14
N SER A 168 12.95 19.98 -2.82
CA SER A 168 13.07 19.46 -1.45
C SER A 168 11.94 20.01 -0.54
N MET A 169 10.71 19.93 -1.02
CA MET A 169 9.53 20.48 -0.38
C MET A 169 8.38 19.48 -0.35
N VAL A 170 7.46 19.72 0.58
CA VAL A 170 6.09 19.23 0.55
C VAL A 170 5.17 20.41 0.26
N HIS A 171 4.39 20.32 -0.81
CA HIS A 171 3.33 21.27 -1.14
C HIS A 171 2.05 20.81 -0.47
N VAL A 172 1.37 21.74 0.22
CA VAL A 172 0.08 21.52 0.89
C VAL A 172 -1.00 22.17 0.04
N ILE A 173 -1.93 21.36 -0.47
CA ILE A 173 -2.97 21.80 -1.39
C ILE A 173 -4.33 21.65 -0.71
N ASP A 174 -5.11 22.73 -0.70
CA ASP A 174 -6.52 22.71 -0.28
C ASP A 174 -7.38 22.11 -1.41
N THR A 175 -8.13 21.06 -1.11
CA THR A 175 -8.89 20.31 -2.13
C THR A 175 -10.09 21.07 -2.67
N ALA A 176 -10.70 21.95 -1.88
CA ALA A 176 -11.86 22.74 -2.31
C ALA A 176 -11.47 23.86 -3.28
N THR A 177 -10.39 24.57 -2.98
CA THR A 177 -9.90 25.68 -3.81
C THR A 177 -8.92 25.23 -4.90
N ARG A 178 -8.35 24.04 -4.77
CA ARG A 178 -7.29 23.46 -5.65
C ARG A 178 -6.06 24.38 -5.72
N LYS A 179 -5.70 25.01 -4.59
CA LYS A 179 -4.55 25.91 -4.51
C LYS A 179 -3.53 25.42 -3.49
N ILE A 180 -2.26 25.68 -3.78
CA ILE A 180 -1.19 25.51 -2.80
C ILE A 180 -1.38 26.53 -1.70
N VAL A 181 -1.60 26.10 -0.47
CA VAL A 181 -1.77 26.95 0.71
C VAL A 181 -0.49 27.07 1.52
N LYS A 182 0.43 26.10 1.36
CA LYS A 182 1.73 26.12 2.07
C LYS A 182 2.77 25.31 1.30
N ASN A 183 4.02 25.78 1.37
CA ASN A 183 5.22 25.05 0.98
C ASN A 183 6.05 24.77 2.22
N ILE A 184 6.41 23.52 2.48
CA ILE A 184 7.16 23.11 3.66
C ILE A 184 8.49 22.52 3.21
N ALA A 185 9.60 23.18 3.57
CA ALA A 185 10.93 22.66 3.28
C ALA A 185 11.19 21.40 4.13
N VAL A 186 11.69 20.34 3.50
CA VAL A 186 12.03 19.05 4.10
C VAL A 186 13.47 18.64 3.74
N GLY A 187 13.85 17.39 3.97
CA GLY A 187 15.17 16.90 3.56
C GLY A 187 15.29 16.73 2.04
N LYS A 188 16.51 16.44 1.55
CA LYS A 188 16.82 16.34 0.13
C LYS A 188 16.10 15.16 -0.52
N ARG A 189 15.49 15.39 -1.67
CA ARG A 189 14.77 14.44 -2.50
C ARG A 189 13.67 13.71 -1.74
N PRO A 190 12.61 14.43 -1.32
CA PRO A 190 11.49 13.79 -0.62
C PRO A 190 10.72 12.85 -1.55
N ARG A 191 10.37 11.66 -1.03
CA ARG A 191 9.73 10.60 -1.82
C ARG A 191 8.33 10.29 -1.30
N ARG A 192 8.19 9.30 -0.44
CA ARG A 192 6.92 8.78 0.05
C ARG A 192 6.52 9.41 1.39
N MET A 193 5.23 9.37 1.66
CA MET A 193 4.64 9.96 2.85
C MET A 193 3.69 8.98 3.53
N ALA A 194 3.58 9.09 4.84
CA ALA A 194 2.54 8.43 5.62
C ALA A 194 2.01 9.37 6.69
N LEU A 195 0.69 9.39 6.88
CA LEU A 195 0.04 10.09 7.99
C LEU A 195 -0.02 9.16 9.21
N THR A 196 0.12 9.74 10.40
CA THR A 196 -0.30 9.04 11.61
C THR A 196 -1.81 8.74 11.56
N PRO A 197 -2.31 7.69 12.22
CA PRO A 197 -3.74 7.34 12.17
C PRO A 197 -4.68 8.48 12.59
N ASP A 198 -4.25 9.30 13.54
CA ASP A 198 -4.98 10.51 13.97
C ASP A 198 -4.85 11.70 13.01
N GLY A 199 -4.00 11.56 11.97
CA GLY A 199 -3.73 12.62 11.00
C GLY A 199 -2.91 13.79 11.54
N ALA A 200 -2.39 13.74 12.76
CA ALA A 200 -1.68 14.85 13.40
C ALA A 200 -0.28 15.08 12.81
N GLU A 201 0.33 14.04 12.26
CA GLU A 201 1.67 14.12 11.70
C GLU A 201 1.75 13.49 10.32
N LEU A 202 2.50 14.15 9.45
CA LEU A 202 2.90 13.63 8.15
C LEU A 202 4.39 13.31 8.17
N TRP A 203 4.73 12.05 7.97
CA TRP A 203 6.09 11.56 7.88
C TRP A 203 6.52 11.51 6.41
N VAL A 204 7.70 12.04 6.09
CA VAL A 204 8.18 12.21 4.73
C VAL A 204 9.59 11.63 4.62
N THR A 205 9.79 10.63 3.77
CA THR A 205 11.12 10.09 3.49
C THR A 205 11.92 11.04 2.61
N ASN A 206 13.20 11.26 2.96
CA ASN A 206 14.13 12.11 2.23
C ASN A 206 15.25 11.23 1.66
N GLU A 207 15.13 10.83 0.39
CA GLU A 207 15.99 9.83 -0.24
C GLU A 207 17.47 10.19 -0.15
N LEU A 208 17.83 11.40 -0.56
CA LEU A 208 19.21 11.88 -0.52
C LEU A 208 19.57 12.61 0.79
N GLY A 209 18.63 12.68 1.72
CA GLY A 209 18.81 13.25 3.05
C GLY A 209 19.12 12.21 4.13
N ALA A 210 19.10 10.91 3.80
CA ALA A 210 19.25 9.78 4.75
C ALA A 210 18.35 9.96 5.99
N SER A 211 17.10 10.44 5.82
CA SER A 211 16.25 10.87 6.94
C SER A 211 14.77 10.76 6.63
N VAL A 212 13.96 10.92 7.68
CA VAL A 212 12.53 11.22 7.60
C VAL A 212 12.29 12.56 8.25
N SER A 213 11.57 13.45 7.57
CA SER A 213 11.02 14.68 8.15
C SER A 213 9.62 14.42 8.69
N ILE A 214 9.34 14.87 9.90
CA ILE A 214 8.02 14.79 10.53
C ILE A 214 7.41 16.19 10.55
N ILE A 215 6.26 16.33 9.91
CA ILE A 215 5.52 17.58 9.78
C ILE A 215 4.32 17.52 10.72
N SER A 216 4.12 18.55 11.56
CA SER A 216 2.85 18.82 12.22
C SER A 216 1.84 19.28 11.16
N THR A 217 0.76 18.52 10.97
CA THR A 217 -0.28 18.87 9.98
C THR A 217 -1.04 20.12 10.38
N LYS A 218 -1.21 20.35 11.70
CA LYS A 218 -1.84 21.53 12.27
C LYS A 218 -1.03 22.79 12.01
N ASP A 219 0.29 22.74 12.31
CA ASP A 219 1.16 23.91 12.24
C ASP A 219 1.80 24.09 10.87
N MET A 220 1.66 23.09 9.99
CA MET A 220 2.25 23.05 8.64
C MET A 220 3.75 23.35 8.65
N LYS A 221 4.50 22.68 9.54
CA LYS A 221 5.96 22.84 9.70
C LYS A 221 6.61 21.54 10.12
N VAL A 222 7.88 21.37 9.77
CA VAL A 222 8.71 20.25 10.27
C VAL A 222 8.94 20.46 11.77
N ILE A 223 8.66 19.43 12.55
CA ILE A 223 8.84 19.41 14.01
C ILE A 223 10.02 18.53 14.44
N VAL A 224 10.33 17.49 13.67
CA VAL A 224 11.43 16.55 13.95
C VAL A 224 12.03 16.04 12.64
N ILE A 225 13.33 15.74 12.65
CA ILE A 225 14.01 15.01 11.59
C ILE A 225 14.70 13.79 12.22
N ILE A 226 14.29 12.58 11.80
CA ILE A 226 14.95 11.34 12.17
C ILE A 226 16.00 11.03 11.11
N LYS A 227 17.27 10.92 11.53
CA LYS A 227 18.38 10.53 10.65
C LYS A 227 18.66 9.05 10.80
N PHE A 228 18.93 8.37 9.68
CA PHE A 228 19.30 6.96 9.68
C PHE A 228 20.81 6.79 9.61
N ALA A 229 21.29 5.77 10.33
CA ALA A 229 22.65 5.30 10.27
C ALA A 229 22.64 3.76 10.20
N VAL A 230 23.42 3.18 9.32
CA VAL A 230 23.58 1.72 9.20
C VAL A 230 25.05 1.40 9.38
N LYS A 231 25.36 0.46 10.26
CA LYS A 231 26.76 0.09 10.58
C LYS A 231 27.52 -0.32 9.31
N GLY A 232 28.62 0.35 9.03
CA GLY A 232 29.47 0.07 7.86
C GLY A 232 29.02 0.73 6.56
N ALA A 233 27.89 1.45 6.53
CA ALA A 233 27.42 2.18 5.36
C ALA A 233 27.75 3.68 5.46
N ARG A 234 27.99 4.31 4.30
CA ARG A 234 28.08 5.77 4.21
C ARG A 234 26.69 6.39 4.26
N ALA A 235 26.55 7.57 4.82
CA ALA A 235 25.27 8.28 4.87
C ALA A 235 24.67 8.51 3.47
N THR A 236 25.50 8.70 2.44
CA THR A 236 25.09 8.86 1.03
C THR A 236 24.49 7.60 0.41
N ASP A 237 24.72 6.43 0.99
CA ASP A 237 24.21 5.15 0.50
C ASP A 237 22.87 4.82 1.17
N ILE A 238 22.50 5.51 2.25
CA ILE A 238 21.21 5.37 2.94
C ILE A 238 20.18 6.21 2.20
N THR A 239 19.28 5.55 1.51
CA THR A 239 18.31 6.19 0.60
C THR A 239 16.88 5.82 0.98
N PRO A 240 16.27 6.48 2.01
CA PRO A 240 14.91 6.18 2.46
C PRO A 240 13.88 6.46 1.36
N VAL A 241 13.00 5.47 1.06
CA VAL A 241 11.94 5.61 0.06
C VAL A 241 10.59 5.19 0.62
N GLY A 242 10.30 3.89 0.67
CA GLY A 242 9.03 3.38 1.16
C GLY A 242 8.85 3.63 2.65
N LEU A 243 7.63 3.94 3.05
CA LEU A 243 7.25 4.21 4.44
C LEU A 243 5.84 3.70 4.68
N VAL A 244 5.65 2.93 5.74
CA VAL A 244 4.34 2.48 6.21
C VAL A 244 4.28 2.57 7.74
N MET A 245 3.10 2.87 8.28
CA MET A 245 2.83 2.91 9.71
C MET A 245 1.91 1.78 10.15
N SER A 246 2.09 1.31 11.40
CA SER A 246 1.12 0.43 12.05
C SER A 246 -0.20 1.16 12.29
N ARG A 247 -1.31 0.42 12.30
CA ARG A 247 -2.65 0.99 12.52
C ARG A 247 -2.83 1.63 13.89
N ASP A 248 -2.08 1.16 14.89
CA ASP A 248 -2.08 1.78 16.22
C ASP A 248 -1.20 3.03 16.31
N GLY A 249 -0.51 3.39 15.23
CA GLY A 249 0.35 4.56 15.14
C GLY A 249 1.63 4.49 15.97
N LYS A 250 1.96 3.33 16.56
CA LYS A 250 3.12 3.22 17.45
C LYS A 250 4.42 2.91 16.73
N ARG A 251 4.35 2.31 15.56
CA ARG A 251 5.53 1.91 14.77
C ARG A 251 5.45 2.45 13.35
N ALA A 252 6.61 2.86 12.84
CA ALA A 252 6.82 3.16 11.44
C ALA A 252 7.91 2.25 10.88
N PHE A 253 7.78 1.89 9.61
CA PHE A 253 8.74 1.04 8.90
C PHE A 253 9.22 1.78 7.67
N VAL A 254 10.54 1.90 7.50
CA VAL A 254 11.16 2.69 6.44
C VAL A 254 12.15 1.85 5.66
N GLY A 255 11.93 1.72 4.36
CA GLY A 255 12.89 1.09 3.45
C GLY A 255 14.08 2.02 3.19
N LEU A 256 15.29 1.58 3.52
CA LEU A 256 16.51 2.38 3.43
C LEU A 256 17.25 2.23 2.09
N GLY A 257 16.56 1.72 1.07
CA GLY A 257 17.00 1.69 -0.32
C GLY A 257 18.34 0.96 -0.54
N ARG A 258 19.36 1.68 -0.97
CA ARG A 258 20.63 1.11 -1.42
C ARG A 258 21.41 0.35 -0.36
N VAL A 259 21.16 0.59 0.93
CA VAL A 259 21.79 -0.18 2.01
C VAL A 259 21.05 -1.48 2.31
N ASN A 260 19.94 -1.77 1.59
CA ASN A 260 19.23 -3.05 1.64
C ASN A 260 18.62 -3.36 3.03
N HIS A 261 18.28 -2.36 3.79
CA HIS A 261 17.70 -2.51 5.13
C HIS A 261 16.31 -1.89 5.22
N VAL A 262 15.57 -2.34 6.20
CA VAL A 262 14.34 -1.69 6.68
C VAL A 262 14.57 -1.26 8.11
N ALA A 263 14.30 0.01 8.42
CA ALA A 263 14.31 0.54 9.77
C ALA A 263 12.93 0.39 10.42
N PHE A 264 12.90 -0.09 11.64
CA PHE A 264 11.76 -0.10 12.55
C PHE A 264 11.89 1.11 13.46
N VAL A 265 10.89 1.95 13.51
CA VAL A 265 10.93 3.21 14.26
C VAL A 265 9.81 3.23 15.29
N ASP A 266 10.14 3.52 16.54
CA ASP A 266 9.18 3.85 17.60
C ASP A 266 8.68 5.29 17.33
N VAL A 267 7.39 5.42 17.06
CA VAL A 267 6.80 6.70 16.66
C VAL A 267 6.82 7.71 17.80
N ALA A 268 6.54 7.30 19.03
CA ALA A 268 6.50 8.21 20.18
C ALA A 268 7.90 8.69 20.58
N LYS A 269 8.90 7.81 20.54
CA LYS A 269 10.27 8.12 20.92
C LYS A 269 11.07 8.79 19.80
N ARG A 270 10.61 8.67 18.53
CA ARG A 270 11.36 9.15 17.35
C ARG A 270 12.70 8.43 17.15
N GLU A 271 12.76 7.17 17.51
CA GLU A 271 14.00 6.39 17.52
C GLU A 271 13.90 5.13 16.66
N VAL A 272 15.01 4.82 15.99
CA VAL A 272 15.16 3.53 15.30
C VAL A 272 15.41 2.46 16.34
N THR A 273 14.48 1.52 16.45
CA THR A 273 14.58 0.41 17.42
C THR A 273 15.34 -0.78 16.87
N GLN A 274 15.17 -1.05 15.56
CA GLN A 274 15.77 -2.18 14.89
C GLN A 274 15.99 -1.89 13.40
N GLN A 275 16.93 -2.63 12.79
CA GLN A 275 17.16 -2.62 11.36
C GLN A 275 17.25 -4.06 10.86
N VAL A 276 16.55 -4.36 9.78
CA VAL A 276 16.46 -5.71 9.22
C VAL A 276 17.01 -5.70 7.80
N LEU A 277 17.92 -6.60 7.50
CA LEU A 277 18.43 -6.80 6.15
C LEU A 277 17.32 -7.41 5.26
N ALA A 278 17.10 -6.81 4.10
CA ALA A 278 16.20 -7.27 3.04
C ALA A 278 16.99 -7.59 1.76
N GLY A 279 16.31 -7.69 0.62
CA GLY A 279 16.97 -7.80 -0.68
C GLY A 279 17.54 -6.49 -1.19
N LYS A 280 18.14 -6.50 -2.38
CA LYS A 280 18.83 -5.33 -2.94
C LYS A 280 17.85 -4.21 -3.29
N ARG A 281 18.11 -3.01 -2.76
CA ARG A 281 17.30 -1.81 -2.91
C ARG A 281 15.89 -2.00 -2.33
N ALA A 282 15.81 -2.15 -0.99
CA ALA A 282 14.54 -2.16 -0.26
C ALA A 282 13.73 -0.89 -0.60
N TRP A 283 12.62 -1.06 -1.35
CA TRP A 283 11.92 0.06 -2.00
C TRP A 283 10.62 0.37 -1.29
N ASN A 284 9.48 -0.20 -1.73
CA ASN A 284 8.20 -0.02 -1.09
C ASN A 284 7.85 -1.17 -0.13
N LEU A 285 6.93 -0.88 0.79
CA LEU A 285 6.56 -1.79 1.86
C LEU A 285 5.03 -1.85 2.03
N ALA A 286 4.54 -2.97 2.54
CA ALA A 286 3.16 -3.11 3.01
C ALA A 286 3.11 -4.00 4.24
N LEU A 287 2.20 -3.70 5.19
CA LEU A 287 1.86 -4.57 6.29
C LEU A 287 0.71 -5.49 5.91
N THR A 288 0.72 -6.73 6.39
CA THR A 288 -0.47 -7.58 6.39
C THR A 288 -1.57 -6.97 7.26
N LYS A 289 -2.81 -7.38 7.06
CA LYS A 289 -3.95 -6.84 7.81
C LYS A 289 -3.85 -7.07 9.33
N ASP A 290 -3.29 -8.18 9.74
CA ASP A 290 -3.00 -8.50 11.14
C ASP A 290 -1.69 -7.86 11.65
N GLU A 291 -0.94 -7.21 10.77
CA GLU A 291 0.36 -6.58 11.02
C GLU A 291 1.44 -7.54 11.54
N SER A 292 1.24 -8.85 11.33
CA SER A 292 2.23 -9.86 11.71
C SER A 292 3.42 -9.90 10.75
N GLN A 293 3.22 -9.51 9.49
CA GLN A 293 4.25 -9.53 8.45
C GLN A 293 4.39 -8.16 7.78
N LEU A 294 5.64 -7.79 7.53
CA LEU A 294 6.01 -6.66 6.69
C LEU A 294 6.58 -7.19 5.38
N LEU A 295 5.98 -6.79 4.27
CA LEU A 295 6.38 -7.14 2.92
C LEU A 295 7.25 -6.02 2.36
N VAL A 296 8.41 -6.36 1.81
CA VAL A 296 9.39 -5.40 1.28
C VAL A 296 9.75 -5.78 -0.13
N VAL A 297 9.42 -4.96 -1.12
CA VAL A 297 9.85 -5.19 -2.50
C VAL A 297 11.26 -4.66 -2.72
N ASN A 298 12.09 -5.45 -3.39
CA ASN A 298 13.52 -5.20 -3.56
C ASN A 298 13.83 -4.95 -5.04
N GLY A 299 13.93 -3.68 -5.43
CA GLY A 299 13.94 -3.25 -6.83
C GLY A 299 15.18 -3.64 -7.64
N LEU A 300 16.22 -4.22 -7.04
CA LEU A 300 17.45 -4.64 -7.73
C LEU A 300 17.82 -6.12 -7.51
N SER A 301 16.98 -6.89 -6.80
CA SER A 301 17.14 -8.34 -6.66
C SER A 301 15.93 -9.11 -7.16
N ASP A 302 14.93 -8.42 -7.71
CA ASP A 302 13.74 -9.00 -8.34
C ASP A 302 12.97 -9.94 -7.39
N ASP A 303 12.90 -9.55 -6.12
CA ASP A 303 12.27 -10.35 -5.07
C ASP A 303 11.50 -9.49 -4.07
N MET A 304 10.74 -10.16 -3.21
CA MET A 304 10.05 -9.60 -2.06
C MET A 304 10.51 -10.31 -0.80
N THR A 305 11.00 -9.55 0.18
CA THR A 305 11.34 -10.06 1.52
C THR A 305 10.12 -9.98 2.42
N ILE A 306 9.82 -11.08 3.11
CA ILE A 306 8.81 -11.16 4.17
C ILE A 306 9.53 -11.07 5.50
N ILE A 307 9.17 -10.10 6.32
CA ILE A 307 9.74 -9.87 7.65
C ILE A 307 8.66 -10.14 8.68
N ASP A 308 8.97 -10.97 9.68
CA ASP A 308 8.13 -11.13 10.88
C ASP A 308 8.28 -9.88 11.75
N VAL A 309 7.17 -9.20 11.98
CA VAL A 309 7.15 -7.89 12.65
C VAL A 309 7.43 -7.98 14.15
N ALA A 310 7.04 -9.09 14.79
CA ALA A 310 7.22 -9.28 16.22
C ALA A 310 8.70 -9.55 16.58
N THR A 311 9.38 -10.35 15.76
CA THR A 311 10.77 -10.73 15.98
C THR A 311 11.77 -9.86 15.23
N ALA A 312 11.29 -9.00 14.31
CA ALA A 312 12.10 -8.21 13.39
C ALA A 312 13.12 -9.05 12.63
N LYS A 313 12.69 -10.17 12.06
CA LYS A 313 13.53 -11.08 11.29
C LYS A 313 12.98 -11.29 9.89
N ALA A 314 13.82 -11.22 8.89
CA ALA A 314 13.48 -11.70 7.55
C ALA A 314 13.27 -13.23 7.61
N VAL A 315 12.07 -13.69 7.28
CA VAL A 315 11.69 -15.11 7.37
C VAL A 315 11.70 -15.80 6.02
N LYS A 316 11.51 -15.03 4.94
CA LYS A 316 11.48 -15.55 3.58
C LYS A 316 11.80 -14.48 2.56
N THR A 317 12.43 -14.87 1.47
CA THR A 317 12.53 -14.09 0.23
C THR A 317 11.83 -14.86 -0.88
N VAL A 318 10.91 -14.21 -1.58
CA VAL A 318 10.12 -14.79 -2.66
C VAL A 318 10.50 -14.09 -3.95
N PRO A 319 11.00 -14.80 -4.99
CA PRO A 319 11.19 -14.21 -6.30
C PRO A 319 9.85 -13.70 -6.84
N VAL A 320 9.86 -12.45 -7.32
CA VAL A 320 8.71 -11.82 -7.99
C VAL A 320 9.15 -11.33 -9.37
N GLY A 321 8.35 -10.58 -10.08
CA GLY A 321 8.79 -10.09 -11.40
C GLY A 321 9.94 -9.07 -11.33
N ARG A 322 10.50 -8.73 -12.49
CA ARG A 322 11.68 -7.86 -12.62
C ARG A 322 11.36 -6.41 -12.26
N VAL A 323 12.26 -5.80 -11.50
CA VAL A 323 12.16 -4.43 -10.97
C VAL A 323 10.82 -4.24 -10.23
N PRO A 324 10.59 -4.98 -9.12
CA PRO A 324 9.37 -4.83 -8.34
C PRO A 324 9.34 -3.43 -7.72
N TYR A 325 8.17 -2.77 -7.80
CA TYR A 325 8.01 -1.39 -7.37
C TYR A 325 7.04 -1.22 -6.21
N GLY A 326 5.82 -1.70 -6.35
CA GLY A 326 4.77 -1.59 -5.35
C GLY A 326 4.31 -2.94 -4.84
N VAL A 327 3.74 -2.97 -3.65
CA VAL A 327 3.10 -4.15 -3.06
C VAL A 327 1.82 -3.75 -2.35
N VAL A 328 0.76 -4.52 -2.56
CA VAL A 328 -0.55 -4.36 -1.90
C VAL A 328 -1.00 -5.70 -1.37
N VAL A 329 -1.58 -5.69 -0.17
CA VAL A 329 -2.14 -6.89 0.48
C VAL A 329 -3.64 -7.00 0.17
N ILE A 330 -4.04 -8.15 -0.34
CA ILE A 330 -5.41 -8.54 -0.67
C ILE A 330 -5.83 -9.63 0.31
N ASP A 331 -6.99 -9.42 0.99
CA ASP A 331 -7.56 -10.37 1.97
C ASP A 331 -8.85 -10.99 1.45
#